data_72cc08dc38699de4f49b25b7dc09844f
#
_entry.id   72cc08dc38699de4f49b25b7dc09844f
#
_cell.length_a   1.000
_cell.length_b   1.000
_cell.length_c   1.000
_cell.angle_alpha   90.00
_cell.angle_beta   90.00
_cell.angle_gamma   90.00
#
_symmetry.space_group_name_H-M   'P 1'
#
loop_
_entity.id
_entity.type
_entity.pdbx_description
1 polymer ?
#
loop_
_entity_poly.entity_id
_entity_poly.type
_entity_poly.pdbx_seq_one_letter_code
_entity_poly.pdbx_strand_id
1 'polypeptide(L)'
;MSINQHLVIISLDSLGYRDINEHQSELPTLNKLVKGGTWVKKIKGIYPTLTYPSHTTIVTGQYPNVHGIINNTKIQPQRRSPDWFWYQRDVKSPTLYDLARKQNLTTAAFLWPVTAGSKINYNLAEIFPNRIWTNQVLVSLKASSPLFILEMNKKYGKLRNGIKQPQLDDFITACAVDTIKNKKPNLTLLHLVDMDSMRHRYGVRSDEAMAALHRLDNHVSQVIQATKEAGTFDDTNFVILGDHYQINVDKMIHLNTLFAKRGWLVAKPDQTIGSKWSVMAKTCDGCTYIYTKNFDQLERLKDLLAGVEGVERIYSQQEAIARGADPKCTLMVEAKSGYYFTDESDRNVVEKVQPEMMGNADRYQGVHGYDPEKPDYKTTIIFNGPMVKQGHAIEEANLVDEAPTFAKLLGLKFPEPIAGESIDGVFLE
;
A
#
# COMPACT_ATOMS: atom_id res chain seq x y z
N MET A 1 -34.46 -7.08 4.10
CA MET A 1 -33.84 -8.34 3.66
C MET A 1 -32.41 -8.32 4.20
N SER A 2 -31.98 -9.35 4.94
CA SER A 2 -30.59 -9.45 5.38
C SER A 2 -29.72 -9.61 4.12
N ILE A 3 -28.79 -8.71 3.92
CA ILE A 3 -27.78 -8.83 2.84
C ILE A 3 -26.93 -10.04 3.20
N ASN A 4 -27.16 -11.17 2.52
CA ASN A 4 -26.40 -12.40 2.75
C ASN A 4 -25.13 -12.44 1.85
N GLN A 5 -24.65 -11.26 1.43
CA GLN A 5 -23.51 -11.12 0.54
C GLN A 5 -22.21 -10.99 1.33
N HIS A 6 -21.18 -11.64 0.81
CA HIS A 6 -19.82 -11.56 1.33
C HIS A 6 -18.91 -10.95 0.26
N LEU A 7 -18.01 -10.08 0.68
CA LEU A 7 -16.95 -9.52 -0.14
C LEU A 7 -15.59 -9.80 0.53
N VAL A 8 -14.74 -10.53 -0.17
CA VAL A 8 -13.38 -10.83 0.27
C VAL A 8 -12.41 -10.12 -0.66
N ILE A 9 -11.71 -9.12 -0.14
CA ILE A 9 -10.70 -8.34 -0.84
C ILE A 9 -9.33 -8.77 -0.34
N ILE A 10 -8.49 -9.27 -1.25
CA ILE A 10 -7.12 -9.71 -0.97
C ILE A 10 -6.17 -8.81 -1.74
N SER A 11 -5.43 -7.97 -1.02
CA SER A 11 -4.34 -7.18 -1.58
C SER A 11 -3.07 -8.01 -1.51
N LEU A 12 -2.48 -8.26 -2.68
CA LEU A 12 -1.15 -8.84 -2.83
C LEU A 12 -0.19 -7.69 -3.10
N ASP A 13 0.52 -7.27 -2.06
CA ASP A 13 1.39 -6.08 -2.09
C ASP A 13 2.38 -6.17 -3.26
N SER A 14 2.41 -5.12 -4.06
CA SER A 14 3.20 -4.97 -5.28
C SER A 14 2.80 -5.88 -6.47
N LEU A 15 1.59 -6.48 -6.49
CA LEU A 15 1.12 -7.26 -7.64
C LEU A 15 0.88 -6.34 -8.85
N GLY A 16 1.56 -6.62 -9.97
CA GLY A 16 1.40 -5.87 -11.21
C GLY A 16 0.73 -6.65 -12.33
N TYR A 17 0.30 -5.91 -13.35
CA TYR A 17 -0.24 -6.49 -14.59
C TYR A 17 0.71 -7.55 -15.19
N ARG A 18 2.02 -7.27 -15.18
CA ARG A 18 3.03 -8.16 -15.76
C ARG A 18 3.12 -9.50 -15.07
N ASP A 19 2.91 -9.55 -13.76
CA ASP A 19 2.98 -10.79 -12.99
C ASP A 19 1.91 -11.79 -13.42
N ILE A 20 0.69 -11.29 -13.62
CA ILE A 20 -0.40 -12.14 -14.13
C ILE A 20 -0.21 -12.44 -15.61
N ASN A 21 0.12 -11.44 -16.43
CA ASN A 21 0.20 -11.59 -17.88
C ASN A 21 1.33 -12.55 -18.32
N GLU A 22 2.47 -12.53 -17.64
CA GLU A 22 3.66 -13.33 -18.00
C GLU A 22 3.65 -14.72 -17.33
N HIS A 23 3.03 -14.87 -16.14
CA HIS A 23 3.10 -16.07 -15.31
C HIS A 23 1.75 -16.76 -15.05
N GLN A 24 0.71 -16.39 -15.81
CA GLN A 24 -0.66 -16.90 -15.58
C GLN A 24 -0.73 -18.45 -15.54
N SER A 25 0.05 -19.15 -16.36
CA SER A 25 0.08 -20.62 -16.39
C SER A 25 0.70 -21.26 -15.14
N GLU A 26 1.51 -20.51 -14.40
CA GLU A 26 2.22 -20.95 -13.19
C GLU A 26 1.43 -20.66 -11.90
N LEU A 27 0.32 -19.91 -12.01
CA LEU A 27 -0.51 -19.43 -10.92
C LEU A 27 -1.93 -20.05 -11.01
N PRO A 28 -2.11 -21.31 -10.61
CA PRO A 28 -3.35 -22.05 -10.87
C PRO A 28 -4.59 -21.41 -10.28
N THR A 29 -4.49 -20.79 -9.10
CA THR A 29 -5.62 -20.14 -8.42
C THR A 29 -5.99 -18.82 -9.12
N LEU A 30 -5.01 -17.94 -9.32
CA LEU A 30 -5.22 -16.65 -9.99
C LEU A 30 -5.69 -16.84 -11.43
N ASN A 31 -5.10 -17.80 -12.15
CA ASN A 31 -5.54 -18.17 -13.51
C ASN A 31 -7.01 -18.60 -13.54
N LYS A 32 -7.45 -19.41 -12.57
CA LYS A 32 -8.86 -19.84 -12.47
C LYS A 32 -9.77 -18.65 -12.20
N LEU A 33 -9.37 -17.71 -11.34
CA LEU A 33 -10.13 -16.49 -11.04
C LEU A 33 -10.24 -15.59 -12.27
N VAL A 34 -9.14 -15.39 -13.01
CA VAL A 34 -9.13 -14.62 -14.27
C VAL A 34 -10.09 -15.23 -15.30
N LYS A 35 -10.05 -16.55 -15.50
CA LYS A 35 -10.93 -17.23 -16.47
C LYS A 35 -12.39 -17.27 -16.06
N GLY A 36 -12.65 -17.35 -14.77
CA GLY A 36 -14.00 -17.45 -14.21
C GLY A 36 -14.63 -16.13 -13.78
N GLY A 37 -13.95 -15.01 -14.01
CA GLY A 37 -14.40 -13.69 -13.56
C GLY A 37 -14.10 -12.58 -14.56
N THR A 38 -13.92 -11.36 -14.05
CA THR A 38 -13.50 -10.19 -14.82
C THR A 38 -12.09 -9.78 -14.39
N TRP A 39 -11.18 -9.65 -15.35
CA TRP A 39 -9.83 -9.14 -15.13
C TRP A 39 -9.68 -7.72 -15.68
N VAL A 40 -9.47 -6.75 -14.81
CA VAL A 40 -9.01 -5.42 -15.22
C VAL A 40 -7.50 -5.47 -15.28
N LYS A 41 -6.96 -5.47 -16.50
CA LYS A 41 -5.54 -5.77 -16.75
C LYS A 41 -4.63 -4.72 -16.12
N LYS A 42 -4.90 -3.46 -16.35
CA LYS A 42 -4.05 -2.35 -15.92
C LYS A 42 -4.84 -1.40 -15.02
N ILE A 43 -4.39 -1.28 -13.79
CA ILE A 43 -4.89 -0.26 -12.87
C ILE A 43 -3.85 0.84 -12.75
N LYS A 44 -4.25 2.06 -13.08
CA LYS A 44 -3.46 3.25 -12.85
C LYS A 44 -3.51 3.60 -11.36
N GLY A 45 -2.34 3.54 -10.70
CA GLY A 45 -2.19 3.91 -9.29
C GLY A 45 -2.39 5.39 -9.03
N ILE A 46 -2.31 5.76 -7.75
CA ILE A 46 -2.26 7.14 -7.29
C ILE A 46 -0.80 7.64 -7.27
N TYR A 47 -0.59 8.93 -6.97
CA TYR A 47 0.76 9.49 -6.82
C TYR A 47 0.93 10.19 -5.46
N PRO A 48 1.91 9.74 -4.63
CA PRO A 48 2.89 8.66 -4.84
C PRO A 48 2.28 7.26 -4.72
N THR A 49 2.82 6.29 -5.47
CA THR A 49 2.42 4.88 -5.47
C THR A 49 3.00 4.16 -4.24
N LEU A 50 2.49 4.48 -3.06
CA LEU A 50 2.93 3.94 -1.77
C LEU A 50 1.82 3.11 -1.12
N THR A 51 2.20 2.11 -0.34
CA THR A 51 1.30 1.14 0.30
C THR A 51 0.15 1.79 1.09
N TYR A 52 0.46 2.69 2.04
CA TYR A 52 -0.55 3.29 2.91
C TYR A 52 -1.49 4.25 2.18
N PRO A 53 -0.98 5.19 1.33
CA PRO A 53 -1.83 6.00 0.46
C PRO A 53 -2.71 5.16 -0.47
N SER A 54 -2.15 4.12 -1.14
CA SER A 54 -2.90 3.25 -2.04
C SER A 54 -4.01 2.49 -1.33
N HIS A 55 -3.72 1.81 -0.21
CA HIS A 55 -4.74 1.08 0.55
C HIS A 55 -5.83 1.99 1.11
N THR A 56 -5.50 3.25 1.44
CA THR A 56 -6.52 4.22 1.84
C THR A 56 -7.38 4.65 0.65
N THR A 57 -6.79 4.86 -0.53
CA THR A 57 -7.54 5.12 -1.77
C THR A 57 -8.46 3.96 -2.12
N ILE A 58 -7.99 2.72 -2.06
CA ILE A 58 -8.73 1.47 -2.34
C ILE A 58 -10.01 1.35 -1.49
N VAL A 59 -10.02 1.89 -0.28
CA VAL A 59 -11.20 1.83 0.61
C VAL A 59 -11.97 3.14 0.75
N THR A 60 -11.52 4.25 0.14
CA THR A 60 -12.19 5.56 0.20
C THR A 60 -12.64 6.10 -1.15
N GLY A 61 -12.02 5.65 -2.26
CA GLY A 61 -12.24 6.20 -3.59
C GLY A 61 -11.80 7.66 -3.75
N GLN A 62 -10.84 8.10 -2.92
CA GLN A 62 -10.30 9.45 -2.92
C GLN A 62 -8.79 9.45 -3.11
N TYR A 63 -8.24 10.57 -3.57
CA TYR A 63 -6.79 10.77 -3.69
C TYR A 63 -6.15 11.16 -2.34
N PRO A 64 -4.81 10.98 -2.18
CA PRO A 64 -4.08 11.32 -0.96
C PRO A 64 -4.30 12.75 -0.45
N ASN A 65 -4.41 13.74 -1.31
CA ASN A 65 -4.69 15.14 -0.95
C ASN A 65 -6.06 15.34 -0.29
N VAL A 66 -7.01 14.42 -0.51
CA VAL A 66 -8.36 14.44 0.05
C VAL A 66 -8.45 13.56 1.30
N HIS A 67 -8.04 12.28 1.22
CA HIS A 67 -8.13 11.38 2.37
C HIS A 67 -7.04 11.61 3.43
N GLY A 68 -6.00 12.39 3.13
CA GLY A 68 -4.98 12.86 4.08
C GLY A 68 -3.82 11.91 4.36
N ILE A 69 -3.80 10.70 3.80
CA ILE A 69 -2.68 9.77 3.93
C ILE A 69 -1.77 9.96 2.73
N ILE A 70 -0.75 10.80 2.89
CA ILE A 70 0.11 11.30 1.80
C ILE A 70 1.42 10.54 1.64
N ASN A 71 1.74 9.64 2.59
CA ASN A 71 2.97 8.87 2.65
C ASN A 71 2.76 7.67 3.58
N ASN A 72 3.64 6.70 3.60
CA ASN A 72 3.65 5.63 4.61
C ASN A 72 3.95 6.19 6.01
N THR A 73 4.89 7.14 6.10
CA THR A 73 5.35 7.72 7.37
C THR A 73 4.99 9.20 7.51
N LYS A 74 4.81 9.64 8.75
CA LYS A 74 4.54 11.04 9.08
C LYS A 74 5.79 11.91 8.89
N ILE A 75 5.58 13.19 8.62
CA ILE A 75 6.65 14.17 8.49
C ILE A 75 7.18 14.51 9.89
N GLN A 76 8.22 13.80 10.30
CA GLN A 76 8.88 13.94 11.60
C GLN A 76 10.40 13.95 11.42
N PRO A 77 10.98 15.00 10.81
CA PRO A 77 12.38 15.02 10.38
C PRO A 77 13.38 14.89 11.53
N GLN A 78 12.96 15.15 12.77
CA GLN A 78 13.78 15.04 13.98
C GLN A 78 13.81 13.61 14.55
N ARG A 79 13.18 12.64 13.87
CA ARG A 79 13.11 11.25 14.30
C ARG A 79 13.73 10.32 13.28
N ARG A 80 14.64 9.47 13.75
CA ARG A 80 15.24 8.40 12.92
C ARG A 80 14.20 7.37 12.49
N SER A 81 13.20 7.09 13.35
CA SER A 81 12.06 6.23 13.04
C SER A 81 10.77 7.04 13.21
N PRO A 82 10.28 7.69 12.14
CA PRO A 82 9.02 8.41 12.17
C PRO A 82 7.85 7.47 12.47
N ASP A 83 6.75 8.03 12.98
CA ASP A 83 5.50 7.30 13.08
C ASP A 83 4.95 7.03 11.67
N TRP A 84 4.41 5.85 11.46
CA TRP A 84 3.65 5.56 10.27
C TRP A 84 2.22 6.08 10.41
N PHE A 85 1.49 6.17 9.31
CA PHE A 85 0.07 6.49 9.31
C PHE A 85 -0.78 5.27 9.70
N TRP A 86 -0.50 4.63 10.83
CA TRP A 86 -1.18 3.40 11.26
C TRP A 86 -2.67 3.56 11.52
N TYR A 87 -3.08 4.76 12.00
CA TYR A 87 -4.38 4.95 12.64
C TYR A 87 -5.45 5.48 11.69
N GLN A 88 -6.63 4.84 11.69
CA GLN A 88 -7.80 5.28 10.93
C GLN A 88 -8.19 6.74 11.22
N ARG A 89 -7.96 7.23 12.44
CA ARG A 89 -8.24 8.64 12.80
C ARG A 89 -7.51 9.68 11.95
N ASP A 90 -6.46 9.29 11.24
CA ASP A 90 -5.71 10.17 10.34
C ASP A 90 -6.41 10.26 8.95
N VAL A 91 -7.33 9.34 8.65
CA VAL A 91 -8.12 9.33 7.40
C VAL A 91 -9.27 10.35 7.49
N LYS A 92 -9.37 11.21 6.49
CA LYS A 92 -10.34 12.32 6.45
C LYS A 92 -11.60 12.01 5.63
N SER A 93 -11.64 10.87 4.97
CA SER A 93 -12.75 10.44 4.11
C SER A 93 -13.46 9.22 4.69
N PRO A 94 -14.76 9.02 4.42
CA PRO A 94 -15.46 7.78 4.75
C PRO A 94 -14.77 6.58 4.09
N THR A 95 -14.70 5.47 4.82
CA THR A 95 -14.11 4.22 4.31
C THR A 95 -15.20 3.18 4.00
N LEU A 96 -14.89 2.22 3.13
CA LEU A 96 -15.78 1.09 2.82
C LEU A 96 -16.24 0.35 4.09
N TYR A 97 -15.33 0.13 5.04
CA TYR A 97 -15.68 -0.55 6.30
C TYR A 97 -16.52 0.33 7.25
N ASP A 98 -16.44 1.67 7.16
CA ASP A 98 -17.37 2.56 7.88
C ASP A 98 -18.78 2.47 7.29
N LEU A 99 -18.90 2.41 5.96
CA LEU A 99 -20.18 2.23 5.27
C LEU A 99 -20.81 0.87 5.61
N ALA A 100 -20.00 -0.20 5.53
CA ALA A 100 -20.46 -1.55 5.87
C ALA A 100 -21.00 -1.59 7.31
N ARG A 101 -20.28 -1.01 8.26
CA ARG A 101 -20.72 -0.95 9.66
C ARG A 101 -21.99 -0.13 9.89
N LYS A 102 -22.17 0.99 9.18
CA LYS A 102 -23.42 1.78 9.24
C LYS A 102 -24.65 0.97 8.81
N GLN A 103 -24.45 -0.05 7.98
CA GLN A 103 -25.48 -1.00 7.56
C GLN A 103 -25.51 -2.29 8.41
N ASN A 104 -24.83 -2.29 9.57
CA ASN A 104 -24.70 -3.43 10.49
C ASN A 104 -24.07 -4.67 9.86
N LEU A 105 -23.24 -4.51 8.80
CA LEU A 105 -22.47 -5.59 8.23
C LEU A 105 -21.25 -5.89 9.11
N THR A 106 -20.95 -7.17 9.27
CA THR A 106 -19.78 -7.62 10.02
C THR A 106 -18.50 -7.46 9.18
N THR A 107 -17.48 -6.89 9.77
CA THR A 107 -16.22 -6.53 9.08
C THR A 107 -15.02 -7.21 9.71
N ALA A 108 -14.06 -7.63 8.88
CA ALA A 108 -12.78 -8.16 9.31
C ALA A 108 -11.63 -7.51 8.51
N ALA A 109 -10.48 -7.28 9.17
CA ALA A 109 -9.29 -6.79 8.51
C ALA A 109 -8.03 -7.47 9.08
N PHE A 110 -7.12 -7.84 8.20
CA PHE A 110 -5.88 -8.56 8.50
C PHE A 110 -4.71 -7.81 7.86
N LEU A 111 -3.91 -7.12 8.66
CA LEU A 111 -2.81 -6.23 8.25
C LEU A 111 -3.21 -5.17 7.21
N TRP A 112 -4.49 -4.86 7.05
CA TRP A 112 -4.89 -3.79 6.14
C TRP A 112 -4.36 -2.45 6.65
N PRO A 113 -3.58 -1.70 5.86
CA PRO A 113 -2.98 -0.45 6.29
C PRO A 113 -4.01 0.57 6.79
N VAL A 114 -3.59 1.40 7.73
CA VAL A 114 -4.38 2.52 8.30
C VAL A 114 -5.69 2.08 9.00
N THR A 115 -5.75 0.84 9.51
CA THR A 115 -6.93 0.35 10.25
C THR A 115 -6.74 0.34 11.77
N ALA A 116 -5.57 0.74 12.30
CA ALA A 116 -5.35 0.78 13.74
C ALA A 116 -6.36 1.71 14.43
N GLY A 117 -6.98 1.22 15.50
CA GLY A 117 -7.99 1.95 16.27
C GLY A 117 -9.33 2.12 15.55
N SER A 118 -9.55 1.46 14.40
CA SER A 118 -10.83 1.45 13.70
C SER A 118 -11.88 0.65 14.48
N LYS A 119 -13.13 0.80 14.08
CA LYS A 119 -14.25 0.05 14.65
C LYS A 119 -14.58 -1.24 13.88
N ILE A 120 -13.63 -1.80 13.13
CA ILE A 120 -13.75 -3.10 12.47
C ILE A 120 -13.96 -4.18 13.53
N ASN A 121 -14.90 -5.12 13.30
CA ASN A 121 -15.28 -6.13 14.28
C ASN A 121 -14.12 -7.06 14.64
N TYR A 122 -13.41 -7.56 13.63
CA TYR A 122 -12.28 -8.48 13.74
C TYR A 122 -11.04 -7.86 13.08
N ASN A 123 -10.30 -7.02 13.82
CA ASN A 123 -9.16 -6.27 13.29
C ASN A 123 -7.84 -6.80 13.85
N LEU A 124 -6.98 -7.31 12.98
CA LEU A 124 -5.54 -7.48 13.23
C LEU A 124 -4.82 -6.34 12.51
N ALA A 125 -4.73 -5.18 13.19
CA ALA A 125 -4.16 -3.98 12.59
C ALA A 125 -2.66 -4.13 12.34
N GLU A 126 -2.20 -3.59 11.22
CA GLU A 126 -0.78 -3.41 10.95
C GLU A 126 -0.25 -2.30 11.85
N ILE A 127 0.56 -2.67 12.84
CA ILE A 127 1.21 -1.74 13.74
C ILE A 127 2.43 -2.40 14.40
N PHE A 128 3.50 -1.63 14.55
CA PHE A 128 4.69 -2.07 15.27
C PHE A 128 5.24 -0.93 16.15
N PRO A 129 5.94 -1.26 17.27
CA PRO A 129 6.54 -0.25 18.11
C PRO A 129 7.75 0.35 17.43
N ASN A 130 7.80 1.66 17.37
CA ASN A 130 8.94 2.42 16.85
C ASN A 130 9.56 3.34 17.92
N ARG A 131 9.33 3.00 19.20
CA ARG A 131 9.94 3.64 20.38
C ARG A 131 10.52 2.58 21.29
N ILE A 132 11.67 2.87 21.88
CA ILE A 132 12.37 1.95 22.80
C ILE A 132 11.56 1.59 24.07
N TRP A 133 10.61 2.45 24.44
CA TRP A 133 9.73 2.27 25.61
C TRP A 133 8.37 1.68 25.27
N THR A 134 8.09 1.34 24.01
CA THR A 134 6.82 0.74 23.62
C THR A 134 6.94 -0.78 23.51
N ASN A 135 5.89 -1.47 23.95
CA ASN A 135 5.79 -2.92 23.89
C ASN A 135 4.85 -3.33 22.75
N GLN A 136 5.30 -4.24 21.88
CA GLN A 136 4.52 -4.71 20.73
C GLN A 136 3.13 -5.23 21.13
N VAL A 137 3.04 -6.00 22.22
CA VAL A 137 1.76 -6.58 22.66
C VAL A 137 0.78 -5.48 23.05
N LEU A 138 1.22 -4.50 23.85
CA LEU A 138 0.35 -3.40 24.28
C LEU A 138 -0.07 -2.51 23.10
N VAL A 139 0.83 -2.24 22.17
CA VAL A 139 0.54 -1.44 20.98
C VAL A 139 -0.47 -2.18 20.10
N SER A 140 -0.28 -3.47 19.86
CA SER A 140 -1.19 -4.30 19.07
C SER A 140 -2.57 -4.43 19.70
N LEU A 141 -2.65 -4.63 21.02
CA LEU A 141 -3.94 -4.72 21.75
C LEU A 141 -4.75 -3.42 21.67
N LYS A 142 -4.07 -2.26 21.74
CA LYS A 142 -4.73 -0.93 21.62
C LYS A 142 -5.18 -0.61 20.20
N ALA A 143 -4.48 -1.13 19.21
CA ALA A 143 -4.70 -0.84 17.80
C ALA A 143 -5.71 -1.79 17.13
N SER A 144 -5.81 -3.02 17.62
CA SER A 144 -6.60 -4.12 17.06
C SER A 144 -7.87 -4.38 17.91
N SER A 145 -8.66 -5.38 17.52
CA SER A 145 -9.76 -5.91 18.35
C SER A 145 -9.14 -6.79 19.47
N PRO A 146 -9.13 -6.37 20.76
CA PRO A 146 -8.24 -6.97 21.76
C PRO A 146 -8.45 -8.47 22.01
N LEU A 147 -9.70 -8.90 22.20
CA LEU A 147 -10.02 -10.32 22.43
C LEU A 147 -9.72 -11.17 21.19
N PHE A 148 -9.97 -10.61 20.02
CA PHE A 148 -9.72 -11.28 18.75
C PHE A 148 -8.22 -11.50 18.50
N ILE A 149 -7.38 -10.50 18.71
CA ILE A 149 -5.93 -10.68 18.53
C ILE A 149 -5.35 -11.69 19.53
N LEU A 150 -5.86 -11.74 20.77
CA LEU A 150 -5.46 -12.75 21.77
C LEU A 150 -5.87 -14.17 21.32
N GLU A 151 -7.11 -14.34 20.82
CA GLU A 151 -7.60 -15.59 20.26
C GLU A 151 -6.71 -16.08 19.12
N MET A 152 -6.49 -15.22 18.11
CA MET A 152 -5.69 -15.55 16.93
C MET A 152 -4.23 -15.85 17.29
N ASN A 153 -3.62 -15.07 18.17
CA ASN A 153 -2.26 -15.31 18.60
C ASN A 153 -2.11 -16.63 19.40
N LYS A 154 -3.11 -17.00 20.21
CA LYS A 154 -3.14 -18.29 20.90
C LYS A 154 -3.20 -19.46 19.92
N LYS A 155 -4.03 -19.35 18.86
CA LYS A 155 -4.21 -20.42 17.87
C LYS A 155 -3.01 -20.52 16.91
N TYR A 156 -2.54 -19.40 16.38
CA TYR A 156 -1.66 -19.34 15.21
C TYR A 156 -0.34 -18.61 15.44
N GLY A 157 -0.12 -18.01 16.60
CA GLY A 157 1.07 -17.19 16.89
C GLY A 157 2.41 -17.88 16.67
N LYS A 158 2.45 -19.23 16.71
CA LYS A 158 3.66 -20.03 16.43
C LYS A 158 4.08 -20.01 14.95
N LEU A 159 3.17 -19.64 14.03
CA LEU A 159 3.47 -19.56 12.60
C LEU A 159 4.37 -18.37 12.28
N ARG A 160 4.24 -17.27 13.01
CA ARG A 160 5.00 -16.05 12.74
C ARG A 160 6.39 -16.05 13.36
N ASN A 161 7.32 -15.37 12.69
CA ASN A 161 8.66 -15.05 13.20
C ASN A 161 8.87 -13.53 13.19
N GLY A 162 8.28 -12.82 14.17
CA GLY A 162 8.23 -11.36 14.17
C GLY A 162 7.45 -10.84 12.97
N ILE A 163 8.10 -10.01 12.16
CA ILE A 163 7.57 -9.46 10.91
C ILE A 163 8.21 -10.09 9.66
N LYS A 164 8.96 -11.18 9.83
CA LYS A 164 9.67 -11.83 8.72
C LYS A 164 8.71 -12.57 7.80
N GLN A 165 9.01 -12.49 6.51
CA GLN A 165 8.33 -13.23 5.46
C GLN A 165 9.06 -14.55 5.16
N PRO A 166 8.32 -15.59 4.76
CA PRO A 166 6.86 -15.68 4.53
C PRO A 166 6.01 -15.91 5.79
N GLN A 167 6.62 -16.10 6.97
CA GLN A 167 5.93 -16.54 8.20
C GLN A 167 4.84 -15.55 8.67
N LEU A 168 4.98 -14.25 8.38
CA LEU A 168 3.95 -13.28 8.72
C LEU A 168 2.69 -13.51 7.87
N ASP A 169 2.84 -13.71 6.56
CA ASP A 169 1.71 -13.97 5.67
C ASP A 169 1.05 -15.33 5.95
N ASP A 170 1.84 -16.37 6.33
CA ASP A 170 1.32 -17.66 6.81
C ASP A 170 0.40 -17.47 8.04
N PHE A 171 0.86 -16.70 9.02
CA PHE A 171 0.07 -16.38 10.22
C PHE A 171 -1.21 -15.62 9.89
N ILE A 172 -1.11 -14.59 9.07
CA ILE A 172 -2.23 -13.72 8.70
C ILE A 172 -3.27 -14.48 7.88
N THR A 173 -2.84 -15.32 6.95
CA THR A 173 -3.72 -16.19 6.16
C THR A 173 -4.46 -17.19 7.07
N ALA A 174 -3.77 -17.83 8.01
CA ALA A 174 -4.42 -18.74 8.98
C ALA A 174 -5.48 -18.02 9.82
N CYS A 175 -5.21 -16.78 10.26
CA CYS A 175 -6.19 -15.96 10.98
C CYS A 175 -7.40 -15.60 10.11
N ALA A 176 -7.19 -15.24 8.84
CA ALA A 176 -8.26 -14.92 7.90
C ALA A 176 -9.13 -16.15 7.61
N VAL A 177 -8.51 -17.31 7.35
CA VAL A 177 -9.20 -18.60 7.14
C VAL A 177 -10.07 -18.97 8.33
N ASP A 178 -9.53 -18.93 9.56
CA ASP A 178 -10.30 -19.20 10.79
C ASP A 178 -11.51 -18.26 10.93
N THR A 179 -11.30 -16.98 10.67
CA THR A 179 -12.34 -15.95 10.80
C THR A 179 -13.44 -16.13 9.76
N ILE A 180 -13.10 -16.39 8.51
CA ILE A 180 -14.06 -16.68 7.45
C ILE A 180 -14.89 -17.90 7.80
N LYS A 181 -14.27 -18.98 8.26
CA LYS A 181 -14.97 -20.23 8.62
C LYS A 181 -15.91 -20.06 9.82
N ASN A 182 -15.47 -19.35 10.85
CA ASN A 182 -16.15 -19.36 12.15
C ASN A 182 -16.97 -18.09 12.43
N LYS A 183 -16.65 -16.95 11.79
CA LYS A 183 -17.31 -15.66 12.02
C LYS A 183 -18.08 -15.16 10.78
N LYS A 184 -17.76 -15.64 9.58
CA LYS A 184 -18.44 -15.34 8.30
C LYS A 184 -18.67 -13.83 8.09
N PRO A 185 -17.62 -12.98 8.11
CA PRO A 185 -17.79 -11.54 7.94
C PRO A 185 -18.36 -11.19 6.56
N ASN A 186 -19.18 -10.14 6.48
CA ASN A 186 -19.69 -9.63 5.21
C ASN A 186 -18.60 -8.93 4.39
N LEU A 187 -17.65 -8.25 5.05
CA LEU A 187 -16.50 -7.64 4.42
C LEU A 187 -15.21 -8.17 5.07
N THR A 188 -14.35 -8.75 4.27
CA THR A 188 -12.99 -9.16 4.68
C THR A 188 -11.96 -8.40 3.86
N LEU A 189 -11.04 -7.73 4.55
CA LEU A 189 -9.88 -7.06 3.97
C LEU A 189 -8.62 -7.81 4.40
N LEU A 190 -7.88 -8.38 3.46
CA LEU A 190 -6.64 -9.13 3.71
C LEU A 190 -5.50 -8.50 2.92
N HIS A 191 -4.40 -8.19 3.61
CA HIS A 191 -3.18 -7.66 3.00
C HIS A 191 -2.02 -8.63 3.23
N LEU A 192 -1.36 -9.05 2.15
CA LEU A 192 -0.24 -9.98 2.14
C LEU A 192 0.98 -9.29 1.51
N VAL A 193 2.13 -9.31 2.20
CA VAL A 193 3.29 -8.43 1.90
C VAL A 193 4.56 -9.19 1.50
N ASP A 194 4.49 -10.51 1.34
CA ASP A 194 5.66 -11.35 1.06
C ASP A 194 6.38 -10.91 -0.22
N MET A 195 5.65 -10.72 -1.31
CA MET A 195 6.24 -10.39 -2.61
C MET A 195 6.90 -8.99 -2.61
N ASP A 196 6.27 -8.00 -2.01
CA ASP A 196 6.85 -6.67 -1.83
C ASP A 196 8.17 -6.72 -1.08
N SER A 197 8.20 -7.45 0.05
CA SER A 197 9.40 -7.65 0.85
C SER A 197 10.53 -8.33 0.07
N MET A 198 10.22 -9.34 -0.75
CA MET A 198 11.21 -10.02 -1.58
C MET A 198 11.71 -9.12 -2.71
N ARG A 199 10.83 -8.34 -3.32
CA ARG A 199 11.20 -7.36 -4.36
C ARG A 199 12.12 -6.26 -3.85
N HIS A 200 11.81 -5.70 -2.70
CA HIS A 200 12.69 -4.71 -2.05
C HIS A 200 14.09 -5.27 -1.83
N ARG A 201 14.19 -6.52 -1.40
CA ARG A 201 15.46 -7.12 -1.01
C ARG A 201 16.27 -7.71 -2.17
N TYR A 202 15.61 -8.32 -3.16
CA TYR A 202 16.25 -9.12 -4.19
C TYR A 202 16.01 -8.62 -5.62
N GLY A 203 15.12 -7.65 -5.79
CA GLY A 203 14.72 -7.11 -7.10
C GLY A 203 13.39 -7.67 -7.59
N VAL A 204 12.78 -6.94 -8.51
CA VAL A 204 11.37 -7.13 -8.94
C VAL A 204 11.11 -8.51 -9.56
N ARG A 205 12.11 -9.06 -10.27
CA ARG A 205 12.02 -10.34 -11.01
C ARG A 205 12.98 -11.40 -10.49
N SER A 206 13.37 -11.31 -9.23
CA SER A 206 14.21 -12.33 -8.60
C SER A 206 13.48 -13.65 -8.40
N ASP A 207 14.22 -14.73 -8.24
CA ASP A 207 13.65 -16.05 -7.93
C ASP A 207 12.88 -16.02 -6.60
N GLU A 208 13.35 -15.22 -5.64
CA GLU A 208 12.68 -15.03 -4.35
C GLU A 208 11.33 -14.31 -4.49
N ALA A 209 11.24 -13.29 -5.36
CA ALA A 209 9.99 -12.61 -5.66
C ALA A 209 9.01 -13.52 -6.38
N MET A 210 9.48 -14.34 -7.31
CA MET A 210 8.66 -15.35 -8.00
C MET A 210 8.17 -16.43 -7.04
N ALA A 211 9.04 -16.93 -6.16
CA ALA A 211 8.65 -17.87 -5.12
C ALA A 211 7.59 -17.28 -4.16
N ALA A 212 7.68 -15.99 -3.85
CA ALA A 212 6.66 -15.29 -3.06
C ALA A 212 5.31 -15.23 -3.81
N LEU A 213 5.31 -14.91 -5.10
CA LEU A 213 4.09 -14.91 -5.93
C LEU A 213 3.38 -16.27 -5.92
N HIS A 214 4.13 -17.38 -6.03
CA HIS A 214 3.56 -18.73 -5.91
C HIS A 214 2.97 -19.02 -4.52
N ARG A 215 3.61 -18.55 -3.44
CA ARG A 215 3.06 -18.66 -2.08
C ARG A 215 1.77 -17.86 -1.94
N LEU A 216 1.71 -16.66 -2.51
CA LEU A 216 0.51 -15.80 -2.50
C LEU A 216 -0.65 -16.44 -3.28
N ASP A 217 -0.40 -17.09 -4.44
CA ASP A 217 -1.42 -17.86 -5.16
C ASP A 217 -2.03 -18.97 -4.28
N ASN A 218 -1.17 -19.66 -3.49
CA ASN A 218 -1.61 -20.67 -2.55
C ASN A 218 -2.42 -20.06 -1.38
N HIS A 219 -2.03 -18.92 -0.83
CA HIS A 219 -2.79 -18.23 0.22
C HIS A 219 -4.18 -17.82 -0.26
N VAL A 220 -4.31 -17.31 -1.50
CA VAL A 220 -5.60 -17.03 -2.12
C VAL A 220 -6.45 -18.30 -2.21
N SER A 221 -5.86 -19.44 -2.61
CA SER A 221 -6.55 -20.74 -2.65
C SER A 221 -7.10 -21.15 -1.28
N GLN A 222 -6.32 -20.98 -0.21
CA GLN A 222 -6.75 -21.29 1.16
C GLN A 222 -7.93 -20.44 1.60
N VAL A 223 -7.94 -19.14 1.27
CA VAL A 223 -9.03 -18.22 1.58
C VAL A 223 -10.31 -18.62 0.83
N ILE A 224 -10.21 -18.95 -0.46
CA ILE A 224 -11.36 -19.45 -1.25
C ILE A 224 -11.89 -20.76 -0.66
N GLN A 225 -11.01 -21.67 -0.28
CA GLN A 225 -11.41 -22.94 0.35
C GLN A 225 -12.14 -22.72 1.69
N ALA A 226 -11.70 -21.72 2.47
CA ALA A 226 -12.36 -21.35 3.73
C ALA A 226 -13.82 -20.91 3.53
N THR A 227 -14.14 -20.20 2.45
CA THR A 227 -15.55 -19.81 2.16
C THR A 227 -16.41 -21.02 1.78
N LYS A 228 -15.84 -22.02 1.09
CA LYS A 228 -16.54 -23.29 0.79
C LYS A 228 -16.86 -24.06 2.09
N GLU A 229 -15.87 -24.19 2.97
CA GLU A 229 -16.05 -24.84 4.27
C GLU A 229 -16.99 -24.08 5.21
N ALA A 230 -17.08 -22.76 5.05
CA ALA A 230 -18.06 -21.90 5.73
C ALA A 230 -19.47 -22.03 5.16
N GLY A 231 -19.64 -22.57 3.93
CA GLY A 231 -20.91 -22.59 3.21
C GLY A 231 -21.36 -21.22 2.73
N THR A 232 -20.39 -20.30 2.46
CA THR A 232 -20.67 -18.94 1.98
C THR A 232 -20.12 -18.68 0.57
N PHE A 233 -19.50 -19.68 -0.05
CA PHE A 233 -18.80 -19.54 -1.34
C PHE A 233 -19.71 -18.98 -2.45
N ASP A 234 -20.93 -19.50 -2.58
CA ASP A 234 -21.86 -19.11 -3.64
C ASP A 234 -22.41 -17.68 -3.46
N ASP A 235 -22.32 -17.12 -2.24
CA ASP A 235 -22.73 -15.76 -1.89
C ASP A 235 -21.52 -14.81 -1.77
N THR A 236 -20.29 -15.27 -2.11
CA THR A 236 -19.06 -14.51 -1.94
C THR A 236 -18.53 -13.96 -3.26
N ASN A 237 -18.32 -12.63 -3.30
CA ASN A 237 -17.51 -12.00 -4.34
C ASN A 237 -16.06 -11.90 -3.85
N PHE A 238 -15.12 -12.29 -4.70
CA PHE A 238 -13.68 -12.21 -4.45
C PHE A 238 -13.07 -11.10 -5.28
N VAL A 239 -12.18 -10.34 -4.68
CA VAL A 239 -11.35 -9.34 -5.33
C VAL A 239 -9.89 -9.64 -4.97
N ILE A 240 -9.05 -9.80 -5.99
CA ILE A 240 -7.60 -9.92 -5.82
C ILE A 240 -6.98 -8.73 -6.53
N LEU A 241 -6.20 -7.94 -5.82
CA LEU A 241 -5.64 -6.70 -6.35
C LEU A 241 -4.17 -6.50 -5.94
N GLY A 242 -3.46 -5.66 -6.70
CA GLY A 242 -2.23 -5.04 -6.28
C GLY A 242 -2.45 -3.55 -5.99
N ASP A 243 -1.78 -3.05 -4.99
CA ASP A 243 -1.88 -1.64 -4.55
C ASP A 243 -0.91 -0.72 -5.31
N HIS A 244 0.26 -1.22 -5.69
CA HIS A 244 1.27 -0.60 -6.54
C HIS A 244 2.15 -1.68 -7.22
N TYR A 245 3.09 -1.22 -8.04
CA TYR A 245 4.15 -2.06 -8.61
C TYR A 245 5.52 -1.55 -8.16
N GLN A 246 6.60 -2.22 -8.55
CA GLN A 246 7.98 -1.82 -8.22
C GLN A 246 8.86 -1.71 -9.47
N ILE A 247 9.96 -0.95 -9.34
CA ILE A 247 11.00 -0.79 -10.35
C ILE A 247 12.35 -1.17 -9.72
N ASN A 248 13.19 -1.90 -10.46
CA ASN A 248 14.55 -2.21 -10.02
C ASN A 248 15.39 -0.94 -9.89
N VAL A 249 16.17 -0.87 -8.81
CA VAL A 249 17.01 0.27 -8.48
C VAL A 249 18.42 -0.16 -8.07
N ASP A 250 19.38 0.73 -8.28
CA ASP A 250 20.78 0.54 -7.85
C ASP A 250 21.43 1.81 -7.29
N LYS A 251 20.72 2.95 -7.31
CA LYS A 251 21.24 4.24 -6.84
C LYS A 251 20.26 4.99 -5.95
N MET A 252 20.82 5.58 -4.88
CA MET A 252 20.12 6.41 -3.91
C MET A 252 20.42 7.90 -4.15
N ILE A 253 19.41 8.75 -3.95
CA ILE A 253 19.52 10.20 -4.00
C ILE A 253 19.20 10.77 -2.61
N HIS A 254 20.16 11.49 -2.01
CA HIS A 254 20.06 12.08 -0.68
C HIS A 254 19.94 13.61 -0.78
N LEU A 255 18.74 14.13 -1.11
CA LEU A 255 18.53 15.58 -1.29
C LEU A 255 18.75 16.36 0.01
N ASN A 256 18.45 15.77 1.18
CA ASN A 256 18.72 16.43 2.46
C ASN A 256 20.21 16.67 2.69
N THR A 257 21.09 15.80 2.18
CA THR A 257 22.53 16.04 2.16
C THR A 257 22.90 17.27 1.31
N LEU A 258 22.28 17.41 0.13
CA LEU A 258 22.48 18.57 -0.74
C LEU A 258 22.04 19.86 -0.04
N PHE A 259 20.89 19.84 0.63
CA PHE A 259 20.34 20.98 1.37
C PHE A 259 21.20 21.34 2.60
N ALA A 260 21.76 20.34 3.30
CA ALA A 260 22.71 20.56 4.40
C ALA A 260 23.99 21.24 3.92
N LYS A 261 24.56 20.80 2.80
CA LYS A 261 25.75 21.43 2.17
C LYS A 261 25.48 22.88 1.74
N ARG A 262 24.23 23.27 1.52
CA ARG A 262 23.83 24.65 1.21
C ARG A 262 23.46 25.48 2.45
N GLY A 263 23.52 24.89 3.64
CA GLY A 263 23.13 25.55 4.88
C GLY A 263 21.62 25.75 5.03
N TRP A 264 20.78 25.07 4.22
CA TRP A 264 19.33 25.18 4.26
C TRP A 264 18.68 24.29 5.31
N LEU A 265 19.41 23.31 5.83
CA LEU A 265 19.05 22.50 6.99
C LEU A 265 20.29 22.13 7.80
N VAL A 266 20.06 21.72 9.05
CA VAL A 266 21.12 21.22 9.92
C VAL A 266 20.98 19.71 10.04
N ALA A 267 21.93 18.97 9.42
CA ALA A 267 22.05 17.53 9.58
C ALA A 267 22.61 17.19 10.96
N LYS A 268 22.13 16.09 11.55
CA LYS A 268 22.66 15.56 12.82
C LYS A 268 23.43 14.25 12.55
N PRO A 269 24.34 13.84 13.47
CA PRO A 269 25.11 12.61 13.33
C PRO A 269 24.28 11.33 13.19
N ASP A 270 23.04 11.34 13.71
CA ASP A 270 22.10 10.24 13.61
C ASP A 270 21.25 10.27 12.32
N GLN A 271 21.65 11.05 11.33
CA GLN A 271 20.99 11.26 10.03
C GLN A 271 19.64 12.00 10.11
N THR A 272 19.23 12.47 11.29
CA THR A 272 18.02 13.28 11.44
C THR A 272 18.29 14.75 11.13
N ILE A 273 17.20 15.49 10.89
CA ILE A 273 17.24 16.93 10.61
C ILE A 273 16.98 17.71 11.90
N GLY A 274 17.80 18.72 12.14
CA GLY A 274 17.60 19.64 13.27
C GLY A 274 16.29 20.43 13.16
N SER A 275 15.92 21.15 14.22
CA SER A 275 14.69 21.96 14.24
C SER A 275 14.73 23.15 13.28
N LYS A 276 15.92 23.63 12.95
CA LYS A 276 16.14 24.77 12.03
C LYS A 276 16.39 24.23 10.62
N TRP A 277 15.43 24.47 9.73
CA TRP A 277 15.54 24.20 8.30
C TRP A 277 14.67 25.17 7.51
N SER A 278 15.10 25.54 6.33
CA SER A 278 14.35 26.32 5.35
C SER A 278 13.90 25.48 4.13
N VAL A 279 14.64 24.43 3.81
CA VAL A 279 14.30 23.46 2.76
C VAL A 279 14.53 22.06 3.30
N MET A 280 13.61 21.14 3.05
CA MET A 280 13.66 19.74 3.49
C MET A 280 13.00 18.84 2.45
N ALA A 281 13.59 17.69 2.18
CA ALA A 281 12.98 16.61 1.42
C ALA A 281 12.37 15.56 2.36
N LYS A 282 11.22 14.99 1.95
CA LYS A 282 10.60 13.81 2.57
C LYS A 282 10.39 12.75 1.50
N THR A 283 11.12 11.65 1.61
CA THR A 283 11.08 10.58 0.62
C THR A 283 9.71 9.91 0.52
N CYS A 284 9.38 9.54 -0.71
CA CYS A 284 8.34 8.60 -1.11
C CYS A 284 8.97 7.51 -1.99
N ASP A 285 10.22 7.14 -1.74
CA ASP A 285 11.07 6.23 -2.51
C ASP A 285 11.29 6.71 -3.96
N GLY A 286 10.47 6.32 -4.95
CA GLY A 286 10.60 6.72 -6.34
C GLY A 286 10.40 8.22 -6.61
N CYS A 287 9.75 8.92 -5.70
CA CYS A 287 9.63 10.37 -5.70
C CYS A 287 9.93 10.96 -4.31
N THR A 288 9.92 12.28 -4.20
CA THR A 288 10.09 12.95 -2.91
C THR A 288 9.32 14.26 -2.86
N TYR A 289 8.74 14.58 -1.72
CA TYR A 289 8.19 15.89 -1.43
C TYR A 289 9.29 16.85 -0.97
N ILE A 290 9.23 18.08 -1.42
CA ILE A 290 10.05 19.18 -0.93
C ILE A 290 9.19 20.17 -0.17
N TYR A 291 9.58 20.48 1.05
CA TYR A 291 8.93 21.47 1.89
C TYR A 291 9.87 22.66 2.12
N THR A 292 9.30 23.87 2.11
CA THR A 292 10.07 25.09 2.37
C THR A 292 9.44 25.91 3.50
N LYS A 293 10.27 26.65 4.24
CA LYS A 293 9.86 27.60 5.28
C LYS A 293 10.66 28.88 5.13
N ASN A 294 9.97 30.04 4.99
CA ASN A 294 10.63 31.35 4.86
C ASN A 294 11.76 31.30 3.79
N PHE A 295 11.46 30.75 2.63
CA PHE A 295 12.41 30.51 1.55
C PHE A 295 11.98 31.26 0.28
N ASP A 296 12.79 32.19 -0.15
CA ASP A 296 12.52 33.12 -1.27
C ASP A 296 13.26 32.78 -2.57
N GLN A 297 14.09 31.71 -2.57
CA GLN A 297 14.95 31.31 -3.70
C GLN A 297 14.38 30.08 -4.44
N LEU A 298 13.09 30.06 -4.75
CA LEU A 298 12.43 28.86 -5.31
C LEU A 298 13.01 28.48 -6.69
N GLU A 299 13.27 29.44 -7.57
CA GLU A 299 13.86 29.15 -8.89
C GLU A 299 15.26 28.57 -8.76
N ARG A 300 16.08 29.12 -7.87
CA ARG A 300 17.41 28.58 -7.58
C ARG A 300 17.33 27.14 -7.02
N LEU A 301 16.30 26.83 -6.22
CA LEU A 301 16.07 25.47 -5.73
C LEU A 301 15.71 24.53 -6.90
N LYS A 302 14.83 24.94 -7.81
CA LYS A 302 14.49 24.16 -9.00
C LYS A 302 15.73 23.89 -9.89
N ASP A 303 16.53 24.91 -10.17
CA ASP A 303 17.76 24.78 -10.95
C ASP A 303 18.74 23.79 -10.29
N LEU A 304 18.88 23.89 -8.95
CA LEU A 304 19.73 23.00 -8.18
C LEU A 304 19.25 21.54 -8.26
N LEU A 305 17.94 21.31 -8.11
CA LEU A 305 17.33 19.98 -8.19
C LEU A 305 17.44 19.40 -9.60
N ALA A 306 17.24 20.20 -10.64
CA ALA A 306 17.36 19.78 -12.03
C ALA A 306 18.79 19.32 -12.39
N GLY A 307 19.80 19.84 -11.70
CA GLY A 307 21.20 19.45 -11.86
C GLY A 307 21.59 18.18 -11.11
N VAL A 308 20.71 17.56 -10.32
CA VAL A 308 21.02 16.35 -9.56
C VAL A 308 20.90 15.12 -10.46
N GLU A 309 21.94 14.28 -10.49
CA GLU A 309 21.91 12.99 -11.18
C GLU A 309 20.74 12.14 -10.66
N GLY A 310 19.95 11.58 -11.59
CA GLY A 310 18.81 10.73 -11.25
C GLY A 310 17.49 11.46 -11.05
N VAL A 311 17.46 12.78 -11.02
CA VAL A 311 16.21 13.55 -11.07
C VAL A 311 15.68 13.54 -12.49
N GLU A 312 14.39 13.17 -12.65
CA GLU A 312 13.71 13.12 -13.94
C GLU A 312 12.83 14.34 -14.17
N ARG A 313 12.02 14.68 -13.15
CA ARG A 313 11.03 15.75 -13.25
C ARG A 313 10.82 16.45 -11.92
N ILE A 314 10.51 17.73 -12.00
CA ILE A 314 10.15 18.56 -10.85
C ILE A 314 8.76 19.12 -11.11
N TYR A 315 7.84 18.80 -10.20
CA TYR A 315 6.47 19.27 -10.21
C TYR A 315 6.31 20.47 -9.26
N SER A 316 5.62 21.51 -9.68
CA SER A 316 5.14 22.57 -8.81
C SER A 316 4.10 22.04 -7.81
N GLN A 317 3.78 22.83 -6.78
CA GLN A 317 2.70 22.50 -5.85
C GLN A 317 1.36 22.25 -6.56
N GLN A 318 1.02 23.10 -7.55
CA GLN A 318 -0.23 22.96 -8.30
C GLN A 318 -0.27 21.65 -9.11
N GLU A 319 0.83 21.29 -9.77
CA GLU A 319 0.93 20.02 -10.51
C GLU A 319 0.88 18.80 -9.56
N ALA A 320 1.48 18.88 -8.37
CA ALA A 320 1.41 17.85 -7.35
C ALA A 320 -0.04 17.67 -6.84
N ILE A 321 -0.75 18.76 -6.54
CA ILE A 321 -2.16 18.74 -6.14
C ILE A 321 -3.04 18.14 -7.23
N ALA A 322 -2.84 18.53 -8.49
CA ALA A 322 -3.60 18.01 -9.63
C ALA A 322 -3.41 16.49 -9.83
N ARG A 323 -2.29 15.94 -9.33
CA ARG A 323 -1.98 14.50 -9.32
C ARG A 323 -2.44 13.78 -8.05
N GLY A 324 -3.12 14.48 -7.15
CA GLY A 324 -3.63 13.93 -5.89
C GLY A 324 -2.61 13.84 -4.76
N ALA A 325 -1.40 14.41 -4.92
CA ALA A 325 -0.33 14.38 -3.94
C ALA A 325 -0.51 15.39 -2.79
N ASP A 326 0.43 15.44 -1.83
CA ASP A 326 0.33 16.33 -0.66
C ASP A 326 0.18 17.80 -1.05
N PRO A 327 -0.95 18.46 -0.68
CA PRO A 327 -1.17 19.87 -1.01
C PRO A 327 -0.25 20.83 -0.26
N LYS A 328 0.50 20.36 0.73
CA LYS A 328 1.42 21.18 1.54
C LYS A 328 2.85 21.17 1.03
N CYS A 329 3.21 20.28 0.09
CA CYS A 329 4.55 20.31 -0.48
C CYS A 329 4.72 21.56 -1.34
N THR A 330 5.94 22.10 -1.38
CA THR A 330 6.30 23.23 -2.25
C THR A 330 6.60 22.74 -3.67
N LEU A 331 7.32 21.62 -3.75
CA LEU A 331 7.63 20.90 -4.99
C LEU A 331 7.49 19.40 -4.74
N MET A 332 7.33 18.63 -5.82
CA MET A 332 7.48 17.19 -5.82
C MET A 332 8.48 16.80 -6.89
N VAL A 333 9.38 15.89 -6.59
CA VAL A 333 10.50 15.52 -7.47
C VAL A 333 10.42 14.03 -7.78
N GLU A 334 10.44 13.69 -9.05
CA GLU A 334 10.41 12.32 -9.57
C GLU A 334 11.81 11.84 -9.88
N ALA A 335 12.14 10.61 -9.53
CA ALA A 335 13.39 9.96 -9.88
C ALA A 335 13.32 9.25 -11.24
N LYS A 336 14.43 9.20 -11.96
CA LYS A 336 14.60 8.29 -13.10
C LYS A 336 14.52 6.84 -12.64
N SER A 337 14.06 5.95 -13.51
CA SER A 337 14.13 4.51 -13.24
C SER A 337 15.58 4.11 -12.89
N GLY A 338 15.75 3.25 -11.90
CA GLY A 338 17.06 2.88 -11.35
C GLY A 338 17.52 3.73 -10.16
N TYR A 339 16.84 4.85 -9.88
CA TYR A 339 17.15 5.76 -8.77
C TYR A 339 15.98 5.85 -7.80
N TYR A 340 16.26 6.07 -6.52
CA TYR A 340 15.26 6.39 -5.50
C TYR A 340 15.79 7.37 -4.46
N PHE A 341 14.89 8.04 -3.76
CA PHE A 341 15.21 9.01 -2.72
C PHE A 341 15.27 8.38 -1.34
N THR A 342 16.06 8.94 -0.46
CA THR A 342 16.04 8.65 0.98
C THR A 342 16.00 9.93 1.81
N ASP A 343 15.64 9.81 3.10
CA ASP A 343 15.60 10.96 4.03
C ASP A 343 17.00 11.31 4.62
N GLU A 344 18.06 10.56 4.33
CA GLU A 344 19.38 10.73 4.90
C GLU A 344 19.99 12.10 4.56
N SER A 345 20.73 12.68 5.53
CA SER A 345 21.22 14.07 5.46
C SER A 345 22.73 14.22 5.60
N ASP A 346 23.48 13.12 5.76
CA ASP A 346 24.95 13.11 5.89
C ASP A 346 25.55 11.96 5.10
N ARG A 347 25.54 12.09 3.76
CA ARG A 347 26.01 11.10 2.78
C ARG A 347 26.58 11.81 1.54
N ASN A 348 26.94 11.07 0.49
CA ASN A 348 27.04 11.64 -0.85
C ASN A 348 25.64 11.96 -1.38
N VAL A 349 25.51 12.93 -2.26
CA VAL A 349 24.21 13.31 -2.82
C VAL A 349 23.62 12.17 -3.64
N VAL A 350 24.44 11.44 -4.36
CA VAL A 350 24.09 10.21 -5.07
C VAL A 350 25.06 9.11 -4.69
N GLU A 351 24.51 7.95 -4.34
CA GLU A 351 25.29 6.76 -3.99
C GLU A 351 24.72 5.51 -4.68
N LYS A 352 25.62 4.58 -5.03
CA LYS A 352 25.23 3.26 -5.50
C LYS A 352 24.86 2.36 -4.30
N VAL A 353 23.79 1.59 -4.41
CA VAL A 353 23.48 0.54 -3.43
C VAL A 353 24.50 -0.58 -3.56
N GLN A 354 25.28 -0.83 -2.51
CA GLN A 354 26.25 -1.92 -2.48
C GLN A 354 25.62 -3.19 -1.93
N PRO A 355 26.01 -4.39 -2.42
CA PRO A 355 25.47 -5.67 -1.94
C PRO A 355 25.56 -5.84 -0.41
N GLU A 356 26.62 -5.34 0.21
CA GLU A 356 26.87 -5.41 1.66
C GLU A 356 25.89 -4.54 2.47
N MET A 357 25.23 -3.59 1.81
CA MET A 357 24.21 -2.74 2.45
C MET A 357 22.84 -3.42 2.55
N MET A 358 22.60 -4.50 1.79
CA MET A 358 21.31 -5.17 1.74
C MET A 358 20.89 -5.71 3.11
N GLY A 359 19.61 -5.47 3.47
CA GLY A 359 19.07 -5.79 4.79
C GLY A 359 19.18 -4.66 5.82
N ASN A 360 19.90 -3.58 5.52
CA ASN A 360 19.79 -2.33 6.28
C ASN A 360 18.54 -1.55 5.85
N ALA A 361 18.07 -0.67 6.73
CA ALA A 361 16.95 0.21 6.42
C ALA A 361 17.24 1.08 5.19
N ASP A 362 16.22 1.29 4.36
CA ASP A 362 16.27 2.13 3.14
C ASP A 362 17.34 1.69 2.12
N ARG A 363 17.69 0.39 2.07
CA ARG A 363 18.62 -0.22 1.11
C ARG A 363 17.91 -1.29 0.31
N TYR A 364 17.56 -0.94 -0.94
CA TYR A 364 16.63 -1.70 -1.78
C TYR A 364 17.23 -2.04 -3.15
N GLN A 365 16.76 -3.14 -3.74
CA GLN A 365 16.98 -3.52 -5.15
C GLN A 365 15.71 -3.30 -6.01
N GLY A 366 14.57 -3.16 -5.39
CA GLY A 366 13.32 -2.75 -6.01
C GLY A 366 12.60 -1.75 -5.11
N VAL A 367 11.98 -0.72 -5.67
CA VAL A 367 11.18 0.26 -4.94
C VAL A 367 9.95 0.69 -5.74
N HIS A 368 9.01 1.29 -5.04
CA HIS A 368 7.79 1.89 -5.57
C HIS A 368 7.79 3.41 -5.34
N GLY A 369 6.64 4.09 -5.36
CA GLY A 369 6.53 5.52 -5.09
C GLY A 369 6.70 6.42 -6.32
N TYR A 370 6.92 5.87 -7.50
CA TYR A 370 7.06 6.62 -8.75
C TYR A 370 5.73 7.15 -9.30
N ASP A 371 5.84 8.00 -10.31
CA ASP A 371 4.70 8.42 -11.13
C ASP A 371 3.99 7.18 -11.72
N PRO A 372 2.66 7.02 -11.50
CA PRO A 372 1.91 5.88 -12.02
C PRO A 372 1.86 5.80 -13.55
N GLU A 373 2.32 6.82 -14.25
CA GLU A 373 2.45 6.83 -15.72
C GLU A 373 3.77 6.23 -16.23
N LYS A 374 4.67 5.81 -15.35
CA LYS A 374 5.89 5.13 -15.81
C LYS A 374 5.55 3.87 -16.61
N PRO A 375 6.35 3.57 -17.67
CA PRO A 375 6.17 2.37 -18.47
C PRO A 375 6.21 1.10 -17.60
N ASP A 376 5.36 0.13 -17.94
CA ASP A 376 5.30 -1.19 -17.28
C ASP A 376 5.11 -1.15 -15.75
N TYR A 377 4.47 -0.09 -15.24
CA TYR A 377 4.34 0.20 -13.81
C TYR A 377 2.90 0.10 -13.31
N LYS A 378 1.99 -0.44 -14.09
CA LYS A 378 0.58 -0.60 -13.72
C LYS A 378 0.38 -1.81 -12.81
N THR A 379 -0.49 -1.67 -11.82
CA THR A 379 -1.01 -2.77 -11.03
C THR A 379 -2.18 -3.45 -11.75
N THR A 380 -2.91 -4.36 -11.11
CA THR A 380 -3.97 -5.17 -11.71
C THR A 380 -5.02 -5.53 -10.68
N ILE A 381 -6.24 -5.87 -11.13
CA ILE A 381 -7.31 -6.36 -10.26
C ILE A 381 -8.15 -7.43 -10.94
N ILE A 382 -8.50 -8.47 -10.20
CA ILE A 382 -9.32 -9.60 -10.63
C ILE A 382 -10.57 -9.62 -9.75
N PHE A 383 -11.73 -9.66 -10.38
CA PHE A 383 -13.04 -9.85 -9.73
C PHE A 383 -13.59 -11.23 -10.06
N ASN A 384 -14.17 -11.92 -9.09
CA ASN A 384 -14.81 -13.22 -9.30
C ASN A 384 -15.94 -13.42 -8.28
N GLY A 385 -17.06 -13.95 -8.69
CA GLY A 385 -18.19 -14.21 -7.80
C GLY A 385 -19.54 -14.07 -8.48
N PRO A 386 -20.63 -14.24 -7.73
CA PRO A 386 -21.99 -14.30 -8.28
C PRO A 386 -22.47 -13.00 -8.94
N MET A 387 -21.89 -11.85 -8.63
CA MET A 387 -22.26 -10.56 -9.24
C MET A 387 -21.36 -10.17 -10.42
N VAL A 388 -20.37 -10.98 -10.78
CA VAL A 388 -19.27 -10.62 -11.69
C VAL A 388 -19.43 -11.31 -13.04
N LYS A 389 -19.23 -10.56 -14.14
CA LYS A 389 -19.14 -11.13 -15.50
C LYS A 389 -18.01 -12.15 -15.57
N GLN A 390 -18.28 -13.30 -16.18
CA GLN A 390 -17.30 -14.37 -16.34
C GLN A 390 -16.55 -14.26 -17.66
N GLY A 391 -15.26 -14.61 -17.65
CA GLY A 391 -14.41 -14.63 -18.86
C GLY A 391 -14.28 -13.26 -19.51
N HIS A 392 -14.45 -12.18 -18.75
CA HIS A 392 -14.42 -10.81 -19.25
C HIS A 392 -13.08 -10.12 -18.91
N ALA A 393 -12.64 -9.23 -19.80
CA ALA A 393 -11.44 -8.44 -19.59
C ALA A 393 -11.71 -6.96 -19.88
N ILE A 394 -11.19 -6.10 -18.99
CA ILE A 394 -11.20 -4.65 -19.14
C ILE A 394 -9.73 -4.21 -19.24
N GLU A 395 -9.41 -3.35 -20.20
CA GLU A 395 -8.01 -3.00 -20.45
C GLU A 395 -7.42 -2.11 -19.36
N GLU A 396 -8.17 -1.09 -18.90
CA GLU A 396 -7.64 -0.12 -17.92
C GLU A 396 -8.76 0.47 -17.04
N ALA A 397 -8.41 0.78 -15.78
CA ALA A 397 -9.19 1.59 -14.84
C ALA A 397 -8.24 2.29 -13.86
N ASN A 398 -8.79 3.06 -12.91
CA ASN A 398 -8.00 3.78 -11.91
C ASN A 398 -8.17 3.17 -10.52
N LEU A 399 -7.17 3.28 -9.67
CA LEU A 399 -7.22 2.79 -8.30
C LEU A 399 -8.36 3.44 -7.48
N VAL A 400 -8.69 4.70 -7.74
CA VAL A 400 -9.81 5.40 -7.09
C VAL A 400 -11.18 4.79 -7.41
N ASP A 401 -11.31 4.06 -8.53
CA ASP A 401 -12.55 3.45 -9.00
C ASP A 401 -12.89 2.15 -8.24
N GLU A 402 -11.93 1.62 -7.48
CA GLU A 402 -12.08 0.37 -6.74
C GLU A 402 -13.08 0.49 -5.59
N ALA A 403 -12.99 1.55 -4.76
CA ALA A 403 -13.88 1.72 -3.62
C ALA A 403 -15.37 1.77 -4.01
N PRO A 404 -15.82 2.60 -4.99
CA PRO A 404 -17.22 2.60 -5.41
C PRO A 404 -17.65 1.27 -6.06
N THR A 405 -16.73 0.57 -6.75
CA THR A 405 -16.98 -0.79 -7.27
C THR A 405 -17.23 -1.79 -6.13
N PHE A 406 -16.39 -1.76 -5.10
CA PHE A 406 -16.55 -2.62 -3.91
C PHE A 406 -17.82 -2.31 -3.13
N ALA A 407 -18.16 -1.03 -2.98
CA ALA A 407 -19.41 -0.63 -2.35
C ALA A 407 -20.61 -1.22 -3.08
N LYS A 408 -20.62 -1.16 -4.42
CA LYS A 408 -21.68 -1.75 -5.26
C LYS A 408 -21.78 -3.27 -5.08
N LEU A 409 -20.65 -4.00 -4.95
CA LEU A 409 -20.63 -5.44 -4.63
C LEU A 409 -21.26 -5.77 -3.26
N LEU A 410 -21.31 -4.82 -2.33
CA LEU A 410 -21.94 -4.95 -1.02
C LEU A 410 -23.34 -4.30 -0.94
N GLY A 411 -23.87 -3.79 -2.05
CA GLY A 411 -25.12 -3.03 -2.07
C GLY A 411 -25.04 -1.70 -1.31
N LEU A 412 -23.83 -1.13 -1.22
CA LEU A 412 -23.54 0.13 -0.53
C LEU A 412 -23.25 1.23 -1.54
N LYS A 413 -23.32 2.49 -1.08
CA LYS A 413 -22.94 3.67 -1.86
C LYS A 413 -22.16 4.65 -1.00
N PHE A 414 -21.08 5.19 -1.55
CA PHE A 414 -20.34 6.28 -0.93
C PHE A 414 -21.13 7.60 -1.00
N PRO A 415 -21.01 8.46 0.01
CA PRO A 415 -21.52 9.82 -0.06
C PRO A 415 -20.73 10.65 -1.08
N GLU A 416 -21.41 11.51 -1.80
CA GLU A 416 -20.78 12.47 -2.72
C GLU A 416 -20.20 13.70 -1.97
N PRO A 417 -19.11 14.33 -2.44
CA PRO A 417 -18.36 13.94 -3.64
C PRO A 417 -17.37 12.81 -3.41
N ILE A 418 -17.19 11.95 -4.42
CA ILE A 418 -16.17 10.91 -4.47
C ILE A 418 -15.40 11.04 -5.79
N ALA A 419 -14.08 10.79 -5.79
CA ALA A 419 -13.25 10.96 -6.98
C ALA A 419 -13.35 9.78 -7.96
N GLY A 420 -13.56 8.55 -7.44
CA GLY A 420 -13.67 7.34 -8.25
C GLY A 420 -15.09 7.10 -8.75
N GLU A 421 -15.20 6.37 -9.85
CA GLU A 421 -16.44 5.88 -10.42
C GLU A 421 -16.47 4.35 -10.43
N SER A 422 -17.67 3.74 -10.35
CA SER A 422 -17.79 2.29 -10.40
C SER A 422 -17.33 1.75 -11.75
N ILE A 423 -16.53 0.68 -11.74
CA ILE A 423 -16.11 -0.06 -12.95
C ILE A 423 -17.29 -0.94 -13.40
N ASP A 424 -18.28 -0.33 -14.04
CA ASP A 424 -19.56 -1.00 -14.33
C ASP A 424 -19.42 -2.21 -15.25
N GLY A 425 -18.39 -2.27 -16.09
CA GLY A 425 -18.08 -3.43 -16.92
C GLY A 425 -17.82 -4.73 -16.15
N VAL A 426 -17.58 -4.65 -14.84
CA VAL A 426 -17.36 -5.81 -13.96
C VAL A 426 -18.67 -6.59 -13.70
N PHE A 427 -19.82 -5.91 -13.64
CA PHE A 427 -21.07 -6.48 -13.17
C PHE A 427 -21.83 -7.25 -14.24
N LEU A 428 -22.56 -8.28 -13.82
CA LEU A 428 -23.62 -8.88 -14.64
C LEU A 428 -24.68 -7.82 -14.99
N GLU A 429 -25.23 -7.90 -16.18
CA GLU A 429 -26.35 -7.03 -16.63
C GLU A 429 -27.66 -7.38 -15.92
#